data_fab5e784dec5fdbf5a450cadc1ba91c7
#
_entry.id   fab5e784dec5fdbf5a450cadc1ba91c7
#
_cell.length_a   1.000
_cell.length_b   1.000
_cell.length_c   1.000
_cell.angle_alpha   90.00
_cell.angle_beta   90.00
_cell.angle_gamma   90.00
#
_symmetry.space_group_name_H-M   'P 1'
#
loop_
_entity.id
_entity.type
_entity.pdbx_description
1 polymer ?
#
loop_
_entity_poly.entity_id
_entity_poly.type
_entity_poly.pdbx_seq_one_letter_code
_entity_poly.pdbx_strand_id
1 'polypeptide(L)'
;MAEKSRRASLPRPTVTLLLLFGTAVFGVTLLFTTMDPWMIDGGIFAGGLDVHIYRDGGWRVLHDRALYLEPTHYDLLYTYTPFSALAFLPLMLIPWAHVTTTWMVINLLVLFGCVVLSWRMLGYRVAPATVAASALLTLACTFAEPVRTTLYYGQINLVLMLVVLWDFSRAENSRLRGLGVGVAAGIKLTPLYFIAQYLAQRRWRAACTAALTFVATIGLTGLILPRDSYQYWTSTFFQSGRIAPDVHPANQSLRGAIAHLAHGPAPLWLWLLIAISLTLVALWLAAVLVRRDEPLLSVTLGGLTACAVSPYSWGHHWVWFVPLLVYLIHRAQLQHRWWFAAAALYLAIGGWTYTYAPTWISVGTFLLPPRWPLSDVLINIYVVLYLATLVGIAILIRSGAPRRQPAPTEPVIAVPPAAEADSRFTEPLVVPHRRGGVADRAHPGDDRPARVD
;
A
#
# COMPACT_ATOMS: atom_id res chain seq x y z
N MET A 1 -5.65 -25.15 -20.24
CA MET A 1 -4.29 -24.82 -19.80
C MET A 1 -4.11 -23.32 -20.06
N ALA A 2 -4.10 -22.49 -19.02
CA ALA A 2 -3.93 -21.06 -19.19
C ALA A 2 -2.45 -20.78 -19.49
N GLU A 3 -2.20 -20.24 -20.66
CA GLU A 3 -0.92 -19.73 -21.12
C GLU A 3 -0.37 -18.76 -20.05
N LYS A 4 0.73 -19.15 -19.38
CA LYS A 4 1.43 -18.27 -18.44
C LYS A 4 1.93 -17.07 -19.23
N SER A 5 1.14 -15.98 -19.29
CA SER A 5 1.56 -14.69 -19.83
C SER A 5 2.96 -14.38 -19.27
N ARG A 6 3.98 -14.35 -20.13
CA ARG A 6 5.34 -14.00 -19.76
C ARG A 6 5.33 -12.56 -19.25
N ARG A 7 5.64 -12.39 -17.96
CA ARG A 7 5.68 -11.07 -17.33
C ARG A 7 6.77 -10.22 -17.97
N ALA A 8 6.46 -8.95 -18.21
CA ALA A 8 7.39 -8.01 -18.86
C ALA A 8 8.57 -7.64 -17.93
N SER A 9 9.72 -7.32 -18.52
CA SER A 9 10.79 -6.58 -17.85
C SER A 9 10.48 -5.08 -17.89
N LEU A 10 11.15 -4.29 -17.02
CA LEU A 10 11.03 -2.82 -17.05
C LEU A 10 11.51 -2.28 -18.41
N PRO A 11 10.69 -1.53 -19.16
CA PRO A 11 11.17 -0.82 -20.32
C PRO A 11 12.20 0.25 -19.89
N ARG A 12 13.28 0.41 -20.63
CA ARG A 12 14.32 1.43 -20.39
C ARG A 12 14.80 1.46 -18.92
N PRO A 13 15.28 0.35 -18.35
CA PRO A 13 15.58 0.24 -16.93
C PRO A 13 16.59 1.29 -16.47
N THR A 14 17.63 1.57 -17.26
CA THR A 14 18.68 2.53 -16.91
C THR A 14 18.12 3.93 -16.70
N VAL A 15 17.33 4.45 -17.62
CA VAL A 15 16.75 5.81 -17.52
C VAL A 15 15.80 5.88 -16.33
N THR A 16 14.96 4.87 -16.14
CA THR A 16 14.03 4.80 -15.02
C THR A 16 14.77 4.77 -13.69
N LEU A 17 15.81 3.95 -13.56
CA LEU A 17 16.62 3.86 -12.34
C LEU A 17 17.37 5.17 -12.04
N LEU A 18 17.91 5.86 -13.06
CA LEU A 18 18.56 7.15 -12.85
C LEU A 18 17.58 8.23 -12.36
N LEU A 19 16.39 8.30 -12.97
CA LEU A 19 15.35 9.25 -12.53
C LEU A 19 14.91 8.95 -11.09
N LEU A 20 14.66 7.69 -10.78
CA LEU A 20 14.26 7.26 -9.43
C LEU A 20 15.39 7.48 -8.43
N PHE A 21 16.66 7.28 -8.81
CA PHE A 21 17.78 7.56 -7.95
C PHE A 21 17.87 9.06 -7.60
N GLY A 22 17.82 9.94 -8.59
CA GLY A 22 17.79 11.38 -8.34
C GLY A 22 16.62 11.80 -7.46
N THR A 23 15.42 11.22 -7.70
CA THR A 23 14.23 11.51 -6.90
C THR A 23 14.36 10.94 -5.47
N ALA A 24 14.98 9.78 -5.29
CA ALA A 24 15.25 9.20 -3.97
C ALA A 24 16.25 10.05 -3.18
N VAL A 25 17.33 10.50 -3.81
CA VAL A 25 18.30 11.43 -3.18
C VAL A 25 17.59 12.73 -2.76
N PHE A 26 16.81 13.31 -3.65
CA PHE A 26 16.00 14.50 -3.36
C PHE A 26 15.07 14.27 -2.16
N GLY A 27 14.27 13.19 -2.19
CA GLY A 27 13.31 12.87 -1.13
C GLY A 27 13.98 12.64 0.24
N VAL A 28 15.05 11.86 0.26
CA VAL A 28 15.81 11.60 1.51
C VAL A 28 16.50 12.86 2.03
N THR A 29 17.07 13.68 1.14
CA THR A 29 17.67 14.95 1.56
C THR A 29 16.63 15.85 2.21
N LEU A 30 15.45 16.00 1.58
CA LEU A 30 14.38 16.81 2.16
C LEU A 30 13.82 16.22 3.45
N LEU A 31 13.78 14.91 3.60
CA LEU A 31 13.38 14.27 4.84
C LEU A 31 14.21 14.73 6.05
N PHE A 32 15.52 14.95 5.84
CA PHE A 32 16.43 15.35 6.92
C PHE A 32 16.69 16.86 7.00
N THR A 33 16.38 17.63 5.96
CA THR A 33 16.68 19.08 5.92
C THR A 33 15.44 19.95 6.06
N THR A 34 14.27 19.41 5.82
CA THR A 34 13.01 20.15 5.81
C THR A 34 12.01 19.60 6.82
N MET A 35 12.47 19.35 8.04
CA MET A 35 11.60 18.94 9.11
C MET A 35 10.75 20.12 9.59
N ASP A 36 9.50 19.86 9.87
CA ASP A 36 8.59 20.79 10.54
C ASP A 36 9.23 21.30 11.84
N PRO A 37 9.08 22.57 12.24
CA PRO A 37 9.65 23.10 13.50
C PRO A 37 9.42 22.24 14.73
N TRP A 38 8.32 21.54 14.84
CA TRP A 38 8.04 20.61 15.90
C TRP A 38 8.86 19.33 15.82
N MET A 39 9.36 18.95 14.63
CA MET A 39 10.21 17.80 14.44
C MET A 39 11.69 18.14 14.57
N ILE A 40 12.06 19.43 14.62
CA ILE A 40 13.46 19.87 14.61
C ILE A 40 14.25 19.30 15.78
N ASP A 41 13.66 19.32 16.99
CA ASP A 41 14.35 18.91 18.21
C ASP A 41 14.57 17.40 18.34
N GLY A 42 13.80 16.60 17.62
CA GLY A 42 13.91 15.14 17.68
C GLY A 42 13.96 14.42 16.35
N GLY A 43 13.74 15.12 15.24
CA GLY A 43 13.71 14.57 13.91
C GLY A 43 12.62 13.52 13.71
N ILE A 44 12.71 12.80 12.59
CA ILE A 44 11.74 11.75 12.24
C ILE A 44 11.70 10.59 13.26
N PHE A 45 12.75 10.43 14.07
CA PHE A 45 12.87 9.37 15.06
C PHE A 45 12.20 9.70 16.40
N ALA A 46 11.87 10.97 16.67
CA ALA A 46 11.21 11.40 17.88
C ALA A 46 9.69 11.24 17.86
N GLY A 47 9.14 10.78 16.74
CA GLY A 47 7.70 10.54 16.59
C GLY A 47 7.21 9.30 17.31
N GLY A 48 6.19 8.67 16.72
CA GLY A 48 5.64 7.40 17.21
C GLY A 48 4.38 7.55 18.06
N LEU A 49 3.73 8.71 18.00
CA LEU A 49 2.49 8.97 18.73
C LEU A 49 1.48 7.82 18.58
N ASP A 50 1.16 7.45 17.35
CA ASP A 50 0.13 6.45 17.08
C ASP A 50 0.56 5.03 17.43
N VAL A 51 1.81 4.65 17.13
CA VAL A 51 2.28 3.31 17.49
C VAL A 51 2.34 3.11 19.01
N HIS A 52 2.59 4.17 19.78
CA HIS A 52 2.50 4.10 21.23
C HIS A 52 1.05 3.95 21.70
N ILE A 53 0.09 4.63 21.06
CA ILE A 53 -1.34 4.43 21.33
C ILE A 53 -1.76 2.99 20.97
N TYR A 54 -1.27 2.43 19.87
CA TYR A 54 -1.55 1.04 19.51
C TYR A 54 -0.99 0.07 20.55
N ARG A 55 0.24 0.30 21.00
CA ARG A 55 0.88 -0.49 22.03
C ARG A 55 0.14 -0.38 23.37
N ASP A 56 -0.33 0.83 23.73
CA ASP A 56 -1.16 1.03 24.92
C ASP A 56 -2.49 0.27 24.83
N GLY A 57 -3.12 0.24 23.66
CA GLY A 57 -4.30 -0.59 23.42
C GLY A 57 -4.04 -2.09 23.70
N GLY A 58 -2.91 -2.61 23.23
CA GLY A 58 -2.48 -3.99 23.53
C GLY A 58 -2.20 -4.19 25.02
N TRP A 59 -1.56 -3.21 25.66
CA TRP A 59 -1.30 -3.26 27.10
C TRP A 59 -2.59 -3.29 27.92
N ARG A 60 -3.59 -2.48 27.58
CA ARG A 60 -4.89 -2.45 28.23
C ARG A 60 -5.61 -3.79 28.16
N VAL A 61 -5.55 -4.44 27.01
CA VAL A 61 -6.09 -5.80 26.83
C VAL A 61 -5.44 -6.79 27.81
N LEU A 62 -4.12 -6.75 27.94
CA LEU A 62 -3.38 -7.67 28.83
C LEU A 62 -3.62 -7.39 30.33
N HIS A 63 -4.03 -6.17 30.69
CA HIS A 63 -4.22 -5.76 32.08
C HIS A 63 -5.70 -5.51 32.45
N ASP A 64 -6.63 -5.98 31.63
CA ASP A 64 -8.09 -5.82 31.82
C ASP A 64 -8.51 -4.35 32.08
N ARG A 65 -7.91 -3.41 31.32
CA ARG A 65 -8.23 -1.99 31.36
C ARG A 65 -9.15 -1.60 30.21
N ALA A 66 -10.08 -0.68 30.49
CA ALA A 66 -11.03 -0.19 29.49
C ALA A 66 -10.31 0.53 28.35
N LEU A 67 -10.67 0.18 27.09
CA LEU A 67 -10.05 0.78 25.90
C LEU A 67 -10.54 2.21 25.63
N TYR A 68 -11.80 2.51 25.92
CA TYR A 68 -12.47 3.71 25.40
C TYR A 68 -12.87 4.73 26.45
N LEU A 69 -12.79 4.39 27.73
CA LEU A 69 -13.27 5.22 28.83
C LEU A 69 -12.20 6.14 29.40
N GLU A 70 -10.95 5.75 29.26
CA GLU A 70 -9.79 6.49 29.78
C GLU A 70 -8.86 6.91 28.63
N PRO A 71 -8.20 8.07 28.73
CA PRO A 71 -7.21 8.47 27.74
C PRO A 71 -6.02 7.51 27.73
N THR A 72 -5.37 7.37 26.58
CA THR A 72 -4.12 6.63 26.39
C THR A 72 -2.92 7.40 26.93
N HIS A 73 -1.72 6.88 26.75
CA HIS A 73 -0.47 7.45 27.23
C HIS A 73 -0.24 8.94 26.89
N TYR A 74 -0.80 9.43 25.78
CA TYR A 74 -0.66 10.82 25.34
C TYR A 74 -1.92 11.66 25.55
N ASP A 75 -2.73 11.33 26.53
CA ASP A 75 -4.04 11.97 26.81
C ASP A 75 -5.00 11.93 25.61
N LEU A 76 -4.74 11.05 24.65
CA LEU A 76 -5.59 10.82 23.47
C LEU A 76 -6.48 9.59 23.68
N LEU A 77 -7.69 9.66 23.18
CA LEU A 77 -8.64 8.55 23.28
C LEU A 77 -8.33 7.47 22.23
N TYR A 78 -8.47 6.20 22.62
CA TYR A 78 -8.41 5.10 21.66
C TYR A 78 -9.60 5.17 20.69
N THR A 79 -9.32 5.22 19.39
CA THR A 79 -10.35 5.46 18.35
C THR A 79 -10.56 4.28 17.40
N TYR A 80 -9.70 3.28 17.47
CA TYR A 80 -9.75 2.09 16.60
C TYR A 80 -10.76 1.06 17.14
N THR A 81 -11.09 0.05 16.30
CA THR A 81 -11.97 -1.05 16.70
C THR A 81 -11.37 -1.89 17.83
N PRO A 82 -12.17 -2.66 18.59
CA PRO A 82 -11.63 -3.55 19.60
C PRO A 82 -10.67 -4.61 19.03
N PHE A 83 -10.92 -5.08 17.81
CA PHE A 83 -10.03 -6.04 17.13
C PHE A 83 -8.63 -5.49 16.89
N SER A 84 -8.49 -4.19 16.69
CA SER A 84 -7.17 -3.57 16.53
C SER A 84 -6.29 -3.75 17.77
N ALA A 85 -6.85 -3.66 18.98
CA ALA A 85 -6.09 -3.85 20.21
C ALA A 85 -5.52 -5.28 20.32
N LEU A 86 -6.28 -6.30 19.85
CA LEU A 86 -5.78 -7.68 19.73
C LEU A 86 -4.69 -7.80 18.65
N ALA A 87 -4.89 -7.13 17.51
CA ALA A 87 -3.91 -7.14 16.41
C ALA A 87 -2.59 -6.46 16.78
N PHE A 88 -2.61 -5.54 17.73
CA PHE A 88 -1.43 -4.82 18.24
C PHE A 88 -0.74 -5.48 19.43
N LEU A 89 -1.25 -6.60 19.96
CA LEU A 89 -0.59 -7.36 21.02
C LEU A 89 0.89 -7.68 20.73
N PRO A 90 1.31 -8.02 19.50
CA PRO A 90 2.72 -8.27 19.21
C PRO A 90 3.65 -7.08 19.49
N LEU A 91 3.13 -5.84 19.52
CA LEU A 91 3.93 -4.66 19.87
C LEU A 91 4.41 -4.68 21.33
N MET A 92 3.75 -5.47 22.19
CA MET A 92 4.16 -5.66 23.58
C MET A 92 5.50 -6.40 23.69
N LEU A 93 5.90 -7.16 22.69
CA LEU A 93 7.19 -7.86 22.62
C LEU A 93 8.36 -6.89 22.37
N ILE A 94 8.07 -5.66 21.92
CA ILE A 94 9.09 -4.66 21.59
C ILE A 94 9.25 -3.73 22.83
N PRO A 95 10.48 -3.54 23.37
CA PRO A 95 10.71 -2.60 24.44
C PRO A 95 10.25 -1.19 24.06
N TRP A 96 9.72 -0.44 25.03
CA TRP A 96 9.14 0.89 24.81
C TRP A 96 10.06 1.83 24.02
N ALA A 97 11.34 1.89 24.38
CA ALA A 97 12.33 2.75 23.76
C ALA A 97 12.63 2.42 22.28
N HIS A 98 12.27 1.21 21.82
CA HIS A 98 12.57 0.74 20.47
C HIS A 98 11.32 0.64 19.58
N VAL A 99 10.11 0.83 20.13
CA VAL A 99 8.87 0.58 19.39
C VAL A 99 8.74 1.50 18.17
N THR A 100 9.04 2.79 18.32
CA THR A 100 8.98 3.77 17.22
C THR A 100 9.92 3.41 16.08
N THR A 101 11.20 3.17 16.37
CA THR A 101 12.20 2.85 15.35
C THR A 101 11.90 1.51 14.67
N THR A 102 11.52 0.49 15.45
CA THR A 102 11.15 -0.83 14.90
C THR A 102 9.94 -0.71 13.99
N TRP A 103 8.92 0.01 14.40
CA TRP A 103 7.70 0.21 13.62
C TRP A 103 7.95 1.02 12.34
N MET A 104 8.84 2.02 12.41
CA MET A 104 9.27 2.77 11.23
C MET A 104 9.98 1.88 10.21
N VAL A 105 10.89 1.00 10.66
CA VAL A 105 11.55 0.02 9.78
C VAL A 105 10.53 -0.92 9.17
N ILE A 106 9.57 -1.43 9.96
CA ILE A 106 8.48 -2.26 9.46
C ILE A 106 7.68 -1.49 8.39
N ASN A 107 7.31 -0.23 8.63
CA ASN A 107 6.58 0.58 7.65
C ASN A 107 7.36 0.81 6.35
N LEU A 108 8.68 1.01 6.41
CA LEU A 108 9.53 1.12 5.22
C LEU A 108 9.55 -0.20 4.41
N LEU A 109 9.68 -1.34 5.08
CA LEU A 109 9.62 -2.65 4.44
C LEU A 109 8.24 -2.94 3.84
N VAL A 110 7.17 -2.54 4.54
CA VAL A 110 5.79 -2.63 4.07
C VAL A 110 5.58 -1.74 2.85
N LEU A 111 6.07 -0.50 2.86
CA LEU A 111 6.02 0.40 1.71
C LEU A 111 6.74 -0.20 0.50
N PHE A 112 7.94 -0.75 0.70
CA PHE A 112 8.64 -1.48 -0.35
C PHE A 112 7.80 -2.63 -0.90
N GLY A 113 7.16 -3.42 -0.02
CA GLY A 113 6.24 -4.48 -0.40
C GLY A 113 5.05 -3.97 -1.22
N CYS A 114 4.45 -2.83 -0.85
CA CYS A 114 3.38 -2.18 -1.61
C CYS A 114 3.81 -1.79 -3.01
N VAL A 115 5.02 -1.21 -3.16
CA VAL A 115 5.58 -0.81 -4.46
C VAL A 115 5.85 -2.04 -5.33
N VAL A 116 6.51 -3.07 -4.79
CA VAL A 116 6.76 -4.35 -5.51
C VAL A 116 5.46 -4.98 -5.97
N LEU A 117 4.45 -5.02 -5.08
CA LEU A 117 3.16 -5.62 -5.39
C LEU A 117 2.40 -4.82 -6.45
N SER A 118 2.51 -3.49 -6.43
CA SER A 118 1.95 -2.61 -7.47
C SER A 118 2.57 -2.90 -8.83
N TRP A 119 3.89 -3.05 -8.94
CA TRP A 119 4.56 -3.47 -10.18
C TRP A 119 4.09 -4.85 -10.65
N ARG A 120 3.93 -5.81 -9.73
CA ARG A 120 3.42 -7.14 -10.07
C ARG A 120 1.99 -7.09 -10.60
N MET A 121 1.12 -6.26 -10.03
CA MET A 121 -0.25 -6.06 -10.52
C MET A 121 -0.28 -5.43 -11.91
N LEU A 122 0.75 -4.66 -12.27
CA LEU A 122 0.97 -4.15 -13.64
C LEU A 122 1.60 -5.20 -14.58
N GLY A 123 1.91 -6.41 -14.10
CA GLY A 123 2.44 -7.53 -14.87
C GLY A 123 3.95 -7.56 -15.02
N TYR A 124 4.69 -6.79 -14.22
CA TYR A 124 6.15 -6.87 -14.21
C TYR A 124 6.66 -8.08 -13.44
N ARG A 125 7.82 -8.60 -13.86
CA ARG A 125 8.56 -9.62 -13.11
C ARG A 125 9.24 -8.99 -11.90
N VAL A 126 9.39 -9.78 -10.84
CA VAL A 126 10.30 -9.45 -9.74
C VAL A 126 11.72 -9.81 -10.20
N ALA A 127 12.34 -8.87 -10.93
CA ALA A 127 13.70 -8.97 -11.46
C ALA A 127 14.58 -7.92 -10.75
N PRO A 128 15.92 -8.02 -10.80
CA PRO A 128 16.81 -7.08 -10.11
C PRO A 128 16.49 -5.61 -10.40
N ALA A 129 16.21 -5.26 -11.67
CA ALA A 129 15.83 -3.89 -12.04
C ALA A 129 14.50 -3.44 -11.42
N THR A 130 13.51 -4.33 -11.32
CA THR A 130 12.22 -4.02 -10.68
C THR A 130 12.38 -3.87 -9.17
N VAL A 131 13.23 -4.70 -8.55
CA VAL A 131 13.55 -4.62 -7.11
C VAL A 131 14.28 -3.31 -6.81
N ALA A 132 15.30 -2.96 -7.61
CA ALA A 132 16.04 -1.70 -7.48
C ALA A 132 15.11 -0.48 -7.68
N ALA A 133 14.26 -0.49 -8.70
CA ALA A 133 13.27 0.57 -8.93
C ALA A 133 12.30 0.69 -7.75
N SER A 134 11.88 -0.44 -7.15
CA SER A 134 11.01 -0.43 -5.98
C SER A 134 11.70 0.14 -4.75
N ALA A 135 12.96 -0.20 -4.51
CA ALA A 135 13.73 0.35 -3.40
C ALA A 135 13.94 1.86 -3.55
N LEU A 136 14.34 2.31 -4.74
CA LEU A 136 14.51 3.74 -5.03
C LEU A 136 13.20 4.51 -4.91
N LEU A 137 12.10 3.96 -5.41
CA LEU A 137 10.79 4.61 -5.28
C LEU A 137 10.28 4.62 -3.85
N THR A 138 10.60 3.60 -3.05
CA THR A 138 10.33 3.60 -1.60
C THR A 138 11.03 4.76 -0.91
N LEU A 139 12.32 4.96 -1.19
CA LEU A 139 13.09 6.09 -0.66
C LEU A 139 12.57 7.44 -1.19
N ALA A 140 12.24 7.53 -2.47
CA ALA A 140 11.64 8.73 -3.04
C ALA A 140 10.30 9.08 -2.36
N CYS A 141 9.47 8.09 -2.06
CA CYS A 141 8.17 8.29 -1.40
C CYS A 141 8.28 8.78 0.05
N THR A 142 9.47 8.76 0.69
CA THR A 142 9.65 9.38 2.00
C THR A 142 9.47 10.90 1.99
N PHE A 143 9.58 11.53 0.82
CA PHE A 143 9.22 12.92 0.61
C PHE A 143 7.71 13.15 0.56
N ALA A 144 6.93 12.17 0.11
CA ALA A 144 5.48 12.31 0.07
C ALA A 144 4.90 12.46 1.49
N GLU A 145 4.15 13.54 1.75
CA GLU A 145 3.62 13.82 3.08
C GLU A 145 2.82 12.65 3.67
N PRO A 146 1.93 11.95 2.92
CA PRO A 146 1.20 10.81 3.49
C PRO A 146 2.09 9.68 3.98
N VAL A 147 3.24 9.48 3.34
CA VAL A 147 4.23 8.47 3.75
C VAL A 147 5.05 9.00 4.92
N ARG A 148 5.56 10.22 4.81
CA ARG A 148 6.39 10.85 5.85
C ARG A 148 5.67 10.93 7.19
N THR A 149 4.42 11.36 7.19
CA THR A 149 3.60 11.43 8.41
C THR A 149 3.19 10.05 8.92
N THR A 150 2.99 9.06 8.02
CA THR A 150 2.82 7.66 8.43
C THR A 150 4.06 7.14 9.16
N LEU A 151 5.25 7.43 8.65
CA LEU A 151 6.51 7.02 9.29
C LEU A 151 6.70 7.72 10.63
N TYR A 152 6.47 9.04 10.68
CA TYR A 152 6.64 9.85 11.88
C TYR A 152 5.69 9.47 13.00
N TYR A 153 4.39 9.40 12.74
CA TYR A 153 3.41 9.03 13.76
C TYR A 153 3.39 7.53 14.07
N GLY A 154 4.01 6.70 13.22
CA GLY A 154 3.93 5.26 13.37
C GLY A 154 2.56 4.70 13.00
N GLN A 155 1.93 5.22 11.95
CA GLN A 155 0.59 4.84 11.50
C GLN A 155 0.54 3.44 10.86
N ILE A 156 -0.64 2.80 10.95
CA ILE A 156 -0.91 1.46 10.40
C ILE A 156 -1.27 1.48 8.90
N ASN A 157 -1.49 2.65 8.29
CA ASN A 157 -2.12 2.77 6.97
C ASN A 157 -1.37 2.05 5.85
N LEU A 158 -0.03 2.03 5.88
CA LEU A 158 0.79 1.30 4.90
C LEU A 158 0.57 -0.21 5.02
N VAL A 159 0.45 -0.74 6.24
CA VAL A 159 0.15 -2.16 6.48
C VAL A 159 -1.23 -2.52 5.93
N LEU A 160 -2.25 -1.69 6.21
CA LEU A 160 -3.60 -1.89 5.67
C LEU A 160 -3.60 -1.84 4.14
N MET A 161 -2.87 -0.89 3.53
CA MET A 161 -2.71 -0.81 2.08
C MET A 161 -2.05 -2.06 1.50
N LEU A 162 -0.99 -2.57 2.13
CA LEU A 162 -0.32 -3.81 1.69
C LEU A 162 -1.28 -4.99 1.72
N VAL A 163 -2.03 -5.16 2.81
CA VAL A 163 -3.00 -6.25 2.98
C VAL A 163 -4.09 -6.18 1.92
N VAL A 164 -4.63 -4.99 1.63
CA VAL A 164 -5.64 -4.80 0.58
C VAL A 164 -5.04 -5.04 -0.81
N LEU A 165 -3.87 -4.50 -1.14
CA LEU A 165 -3.19 -4.75 -2.41
C LEU A 165 -2.91 -6.24 -2.61
N TRP A 166 -2.44 -6.93 -1.56
CA TRP A 166 -2.23 -8.37 -1.58
C TRP A 166 -3.53 -9.12 -1.87
N ASP A 167 -4.63 -8.76 -1.21
CA ASP A 167 -5.93 -9.37 -1.42
C ASP A 167 -6.41 -9.20 -2.88
N PHE A 168 -6.35 -7.97 -3.42
CA PHE A 168 -6.75 -7.68 -4.80
C PHE A 168 -5.81 -8.31 -5.85
N SER A 169 -4.56 -8.59 -5.51
CA SER A 169 -3.58 -9.25 -6.40
C SER A 169 -3.79 -10.76 -6.53
N ARG A 170 -4.63 -11.36 -5.70
CA ARG A 170 -4.89 -12.82 -5.72
C ARG A 170 -5.67 -13.21 -6.96
N ALA A 171 -5.49 -14.47 -7.38
CA ALA A 171 -6.25 -15.05 -8.48
C ALA A 171 -7.76 -14.97 -8.21
N GLU A 172 -8.57 -14.82 -9.25
CA GLU A 172 -10.03 -14.64 -9.12
C GLU A 172 -10.72 -15.83 -8.44
N ASN A 173 -10.21 -17.02 -8.65
CA ASN A 173 -10.71 -18.26 -8.04
C ASN A 173 -10.15 -18.55 -6.64
N SER A 174 -9.27 -17.70 -6.10
CA SER A 174 -8.68 -17.90 -4.77
C SER A 174 -9.77 -17.87 -3.69
N ARG A 175 -9.81 -18.91 -2.85
CA ARG A 175 -10.73 -19.00 -1.70
C ARG A 175 -10.44 -17.98 -0.61
N LEU A 176 -9.18 -17.50 -0.55
CA LEU A 176 -8.72 -16.53 0.46
C LEU A 176 -8.88 -15.07 -0.02
N ARG A 177 -9.42 -14.83 -1.23
CA ARG A 177 -9.70 -13.47 -1.70
C ARG A 177 -10.85 -12.89 -0.89
N GLY A 178 -10.67 -11.70 -0.35
CA GLY A 178 -11.57 -11.04 0.59
C GLY A 178 -11.13 -11.14 2.05
N LEU A 179 -10.32 -12.17 2.41
CA LEU A 179 -9.83 -12.34 3.78
C LEU A 179 -9.05 -11.12 4.27
N GLY A 180 -8.10 -10.64 3.44
CA GLY A 180 -7.27 -9.48 3.78
C GLY A 180 -8.09 -8.21 3.97
N VAL A 181 -9.06 -7.97 3.08
CA VAL A 181 -10.00 -6.83 3.21
C VAL A 181 -10.79 -6.92 4.51
N GLY A 182 -11.31 -8.10 4.87
CA GLY A 182 -12.06 -8.30 6.11
C GLY A 182 -11.22 -8.07 7.36
N VAL A 183 -9.99 -8.58 7.41
CA VAL A 183 -9.04 -8.34 8.51
C VAL A 183 -8.67 -6.85 8.60
N ALA A 184 -8.34 -6.21 7.48
CA ALA A 184 -8.03 -4.78 7.45
C ALA A 184 -9.21 -3.93 7.95
N ALA A 185 -10.44 -4.28 7.55
CA ALA A 185 -11.66 -3.64 8.02
C ALA A 185 -11.89 -3.87 9.53
N GLY A 186 -11.52 -5.05 10.03
CA GLY A 186 -11.54 -5.36 11.46
C GLY A 186 -10.59 -4.49 12.27
N ILE A 187 -9.43 -4.12 11.73
CA ILE A 187 -8.48 -3.21 12.42
C ILE A 187 -8.95 -1.75 12.32
N LYS A 188 -9.34 -1.30 11.14
CA LYS A 188 -9.77 0.07 10.86
C LYS A 188 -10.92 0.05 9.86
N LEU A 189 -11.97 0.82 10.07
CA LEU A 189 -13.21 0.68 9.28
C LEU A 189 -13.09 1.16 7.82
N THR A 190 -12.13 2.00 7.51
CA THR A 190 -11.94 2.55 6.16
C THR A 190 -11.88 1.46 5.06
N PRO A 191 -11.21 0.28 5.25
CA PRO A 191 -11.21 -0.80 4.27
C PRO A 191 -12.58 -1.47 4.00
N LEU A 192 -13.63 -1.20 4.77
CA LEU A 192 -15.00 -1.67 4.45
C LEU A 192 -15.45 -1.23 3.06
N TYR A 193 -14.95 -0.09 2.57
CA TYR A 193 -15.21 0.39 1.22
C TYR A 193 -14.90 -0.68 0.14
N PHE A 194 -13.87 -1.49 0.34
CA PHE A 194 -13.45 -2.51 -0.62
C PHE A 194 -14.44 -3.68 -0.72
N ILE A 195 -15.29 -3.90 0.30
CA ILE A 195 -16.40 -4.85 0.20
C ILE A 195 -17.40 -4.36 -0.87
N ALA A 196 -17.78 -3.07 -0.80
CA ALA A 196 -18.66 -2.46 -1.82
C ALA A 196 -17.99 -2.49 -3.21
N GLN A 197 -16.67 -2.31 -3.28
CA GLN A 197 -15.93 -2.41 -4.53
C GLN A 197 -15.94 -3.84 -5.10
N TYR A 198 -15.79 -4.88 -4.29
CA TYR A 198 -15.96 -6.26 -4.74
C TYR A 198 -17.36 -6.54 -5.27
N LEU A 199 -18.39 -6.01 -4.59
CA LEU A 199 -19.79 -6.11 -5.06
C LEU A 199 -19.97 -5.43 -6.42
N ALA A 200 -19.50 -4.21 -6.60
CA ALA A 200 -19.56 -3.47 -7.87
C ALA A 200 -18.83 -4.21 -9.01
N GLN A 201 -17.74 -4.92 -8.70
CA GLN A 201 -16.99 -5.76 -9.63
C GLN A 201 -17.64 -7.14 -9.87
N ARG A 202 -18.79 -7.44 -9.24
CA ARG A 202 -19.49 -8.73 -9.25
C ARG A 202 -18.65 -9.89 -8.71
N ARG A 203 -17.70 -9.62 -7.81
CA ARG A 203 -16.85 -10.60 -7.14
C ARG A 203 -17.49 -11.05 -5.83
N TRP A 204 -18.69 -11.65 -5.95
CA TRP A 204 -19.56 -11.99 -4.82
C TRP A 204 -18.87 -12.82 -3.75
N ARG A 205 -18.11 -13.85 -4.15
CA ARG A 205 -17.38 -14.71 -3.19
C ARG A 205 -16.39 -13.90 -2.37
N ALA A 206 -15.60 -13.01 -2.99
CA ALA A 206 -14.64 -12.15 -2.30
C ALA A 206 -15.36 -11.17 -1.36
N ALA A 207 -16.47 -10.59 -1.80
CA ALA A 207 -17.27 -9.70 -0.96
C ALA A 207 -17.83 -10.44 0.26
N CYS A 208 -18.39 -11.65 0.07
CA CYS A 208 -18.89 -12.47 1.17
C CYS A 208 -17.76 -12.89 2.11
N THR A 209 -16.60 -13.33 1.58
CA THR A 209 -15.44 -13.68 2.42
C THR A 209 -15.00 -12.47 3.25
N ALA A 210 -14.89 -11.27 2.64
CA ALA A 210 -14.50 -10.06 3.36
C ALA A 210 -15.50 -9.67 4.44
N ALA A 211 -16.81 -9.72 4.13
CA ALA A 211 -17.86 -9.43 5.09
C ALA A 211 -17.88 -10.43 6.26
N LEU A 212 -17.81 -11.74 5.96
CA LEU A 212 -17.77 -12.78 6.98
C LEU A 212 -16.50 -12.67 7.86
N THR A 213 -15.34 -12.38 7.25
CA THR A 213 -14.11 -12.15 8.00
C THR A 213 -14.23 -10.94 8.91
N PHE A 214 -14.78 -9.83 8.43
CA PHE A 214 -15.04 -8.65 9.25
C PHE A 214 -15.98 -8.97 10.42
N VAL A 215 -17.09 -9.65 10.17
CA VAL A 215 -18.02 -10.08 11.22
C VAL A 215 -17.33 -11.04 12.21
N ALA A 216 -16.48 -11.93 11.72
CA ALA A 216 -15.69 -12.81 12.58
C ALA A 216 -14.75 -12.02 13.51
N THR A 217 -14.15 -10.91 13.05
CA THR A 217 -13.34 -10.04 13.94
C THR A 217 -14.19 -9.39 15.04
N ILE A 218 -15.43 -9.01 14.73
CA ILE A 218 -16.39 -8.47 15.72
C ILE A 218 -16.78 -9.58 16.72
N GLY A 219 -17.13 -10.76 16.23
CA GLY A 219 -17.50 -11.90 17.07
C GLY A 219 -16.36 -12.32 18.01
N LEU A 220 -15.14 -12.42 17.46
CA LEU A 220 -13.95 -12.75 18.25
C LEU A 220 -13.72 -11.75 19.40
N THR A 221 -13.81 -10.46 19.09
CA THR A 221 -13.64 -9.42 20.12
C THR A 221 -14.81 -9.36 21.09
N GLY A 222 -16.03 -9.66 20.63
CA GLY A 222 -17.19 -9.81 21.49
C GLY A 222 -17.02 -10.92 22.55
N LEU A 223 -16.28 -11.99 22.18
CA LEU A 223 -15.96 -13.09 23.11
C LEU A 223 -14.80 -12.75 24.07
N ILE A 224 -13.75 -12.09 23.58
CA ILE A 224 -12.52 -11.81 24.35
C ILE A 224 -12.65 -10.52 25.15
N LEU A 225 -13.25 -9.48 24.57
CA LEU A 225 -13.37 -8.12 25.12
C LEU A 225 -14.85 -7.66 25.09
N PRO A 226 -15.77 -8.34 25.80
CA PRO A 226 -17.21 -8.11 25.65
C PRO A 226 -17.61 -6.68 26.04
N ARG A 227 -17.03 -6.12 27.11
CA ARG A 227 -17.32 -4.76 27.58
C ARG A 227 -16.88 -3.70 26.57
N ASP A 228 -15.64 -3.78 26.06
CA ASP A 228 -15.11 -2.83 25.09
C ASP A 228 -15.81 -2.96 23.73
N SER A 229 -16.14 -4.19 23.33
CA SER A 229 -16.92 -4.42 22.09
C SER A 229 -18.30 -3.80 22.16
N TYR A 230 -19.02 -3.98 23.28
CA TYR A 230 -20.30 -3.34 23.49
C TYR A 230 -20.18 -1.82 23.48
N GLN A 231 -19.23 -1.27 24.25
CA GLN A 231 -18.97 0.18 24.32
C GLN A 231 -18.65 0.77 22.95
N TYR A 232 -17.81 0.07 22.14
CA TYR A 232 -17.44 0.55 20.82
C TYR A 232 -18.63 0.60 19.87
N TRP A 233 -19.33 -0.52 19.72
CA TRP A 233 -20.37 -0.65 18.68
C TRP A 233 -21.67 0.09 19.04
N THR A 234 -21.95 0.34 20.32
CA THR A 234 -23.19 1.03 20.75
C THR A 234 -22.99 2.52 21.05
N SER A 235 -21.75 2.98 21.28
CA SER A 235 -21.49 4.37 21.70
C SER A 235 -20.31 4.99 20.94
N THR A 236 -19.09 4.47 21.11
CA THR A 236 -17.86 5.11 20.64
C THR A 236 -17.84 5.31 19.11
N PHE A 237 -18.34 4.33 18.36
CA PHE A 237 -18.42 4.37 16.89
C PHE A 237 -19.20 5.60 16.37
N PHE A 238 -20.22 6.06 17.11
CA PHE A 238 -21.06 7.19 16.70
C PHE A 238 -20.50 8.56 17.12
N GLN A 239 -19.41 8.59 17.87
CA GLN A 239 -18.82 9.81 18.40
C GLN A 239 -17.72 10.35 17.46
N SER A 240 -18.09 10.83 16.27
CA SER A 240 -17.12 11.37 15.29
C SER A 240 -16.34 12.59 15.82
N GLY A 241 -16.91 13.36 16.75
CA GLY A 241 -16.25 14.52 17.38
C GLY A 241 -15.06 14.18 18.28
N ARG A 242 -14.81 12.90 18.56
CA ARG A 242 -13.64 12.46 19.35
C ARG A 242 -12.31 12.64 18.61
N ILE A 243 -12.33 12.82 17.27
CA ILE A 243 -11.12 12.91 16.47
C ILE A 243 -10.64 14.36 16.39
N ALA A 244 -11.39 15.23 15.75
CA ALA A 244 -11.13 16.66 15.63
C ALA A 244 -12.34 17.37 15.00
N PRO A 245 -12.46 18.73 15.05
CA PRO A 245 -13.48 19.47 14.34
C PRO A 245 -13.38 19.33 12.84
N ASP A 246 -14.54 19.42 12.13
CA ASP A 246 -14.57 19.31 10.67
C ASP A 246 -13.68 20.32 9.95
N VAL A 247 -13.60 21.55 10.48
CA VAL A 247 -12.81 22.68 9.94
C VAL A 247 -11.31 22.56 10.21
N HIS A 248 -10.86 21.49 10.88
CA HIS A 248 -9.42 21.32 11.16
C HIS A 248 -8.65 21.16 9.84
N PRO A 249 -7.58 21.96 9.58
CA PRO A 249 -6.82 21.91 8.31
C PRO A 249 -6.33 20.53 7.89
N ALA A 250 -6.09 19.68 8.88
CA ALA A 250 -5.69 18.29 8.67
C ALA A 250 -6.81 17.38 8.16
N ASN A 251 -8.07 17.83 8.15
CA ASN A 251 -9.17 17.05 7.62
C ASN A 251 -9.21 17.11 6.10
N GLN A 252 -8.47 16.24 5.46
CA GLN A 252 -8.37 16.09 4.00
C GLN A 252 -9.49 15.21 3.42
N SER A 253 -10.71 15.24 3.98
CA SER A 253 -11.88 14.57 3.46
C SER A 253 -12.79 15.52 2.69
N LEU A 254 -13.81 14.99 1.97
CA LEU A 254 -14.86 15.81 1.36
C LEU A 254 -15.62 16.63 2.42
N ARG A 255 -15.83 16.06 3.61
CA ARG A 255 -16.45 16.75 4.72
C ARG A 255 -15.58 17.93 5.20
N GLY A 256 -14.26 17.68 5.34
CA GLY A 256 -13.29 18.74 5.63
C GLY A 256 -13.27 19.83 4.57
N ALA A 257 -13.26 19.45 3.27
CA ALA A 257 -13.26 20.41 2.17
C ALA A 257 -14.51 21.31 2.16
N ILE A 258 -15.69 20.74 2.42
CA ILE A 258 -16.93 21.52 2.56
C ILE A 258 -16.81 22.47 3.75
N ALA A 259 -16.28 22.00 4.89
CA ALA A 259 -16.13 22.80 6.10
C ALA A 259 -15.13 23.97 5.92
N HIS A 260 -14.00 23.72 5.23
CA HIS A 260 -13.01 24.76 4.91
C HIS A 260 -13.59 25.82 4.00
N LEU A 261 -14.30 25.43 2.94
CA LEU A 261 -14.93 26.38 2.00
C LEU A 261 -16.10 27.16 2.64
N ALA A 262 -16.82 26.55 3.57
CA ALA A 262 -17.93 27.17 4.29
C ALA A 262 -17.47 27.97 5.53
N HIS A 263 -16.19 27.89 5.91
CA HIS A 263 -15.65 28.46 7.14
C HIS A 263 -16.44 28.04 8.39
N GLY A 264 -16.99 26.80 8.40
CA GLY A 264 -17.85 26.30 9.44
C GLY A 264 -18.13 24.80 9.31
N PRO A 265 -18.94 24.18 10.22
CA PRO A 265 -19.23 22.76 10.15
C PRO A 265 -19.93 22.38 8.86
N ALA A 266 -19.51 21.26 8.26
CA ALA A 266 -20.11 20.77 7.02
C ALA A 266 -21.55 20.28 7.25
N PRO A 267 -22.56 20.78 6.48
CA PRO A 267 -23.92 20.25 6.55
C PRO A 267 -23.92 18.74 6.21
N LEU A 268 -24.47 17.94 7.12
CA LEU A 268 -24.47 16.47 7.00
C LEU A 268 -25.09 16.01 5.67
N TRP A 269 -26.22 16.57 5.29
CA TRP A 269 -26.92 16.20 4.05
C TRP A 269 -26.10 16.47 2.80
N LEU A 270 -25.39 17.62 2.77
CA LEU A 270 -24.56 18.01 1.61
C LEU A 270 -23.35 17.08 1.47
N TRP A 271 -22.66 16.81 2.60
CA TRP A 271 -21.57 15.83 2.61
C TRP A 271 -22.04 14.45 2.16
N LEU A 272 -23.15 13.93 2.71
CA LEU A 272 -23.69 12.62 2.33
C LEU A 272 -24.07 12.57 0.85
N LEU A 273 -24.73 13.60 0.32
CA LEU A 273 -25.08 13.67 -1.10
C LEU A 273 -23.85 13.57 -2.00
N ILE A 274 -22.80 14.36 -1.73
CA ILE A 274 -21.56 14.36 -2.50
C ILE A 274 -20.81 13.06 -2.32
N ALA A 275 -20.66 12.56 -1.10
CA ALA A 275 -19.94 11.33 -0.79
C ALA A 275 -20.60 10.09 -1.43
N ILE A 276 -21.91 9.97 -1.38
CA ILE A 276 -22.64 8.88 -2.01
C ILE A 276 -22.50 8.96 -3.54
N SER A 277 -22.70 10.15 -4.13
CA SER A 277 -22.59 10.35 -5.58
C SER A 277 -21.20 9.98 -6.09
N LEU A 278 -20.14 10.46 -5.44
CA LEU A 278 -18.76 10.14 -5.81
C LEU A 278 -18.42 8.67 -5.55
N THR A 279 -18.94 8.06 -4.49
CA THR A 279 -18.82 6.62 -4.23
C THR A 279 -19.40 5.81 -5.38
N LEU A 280 -20.63 6.11 -5.82
CA LEU A 280 -21.27 5.39 -6.93
C LEU A 280 -20.49 5.52 -8.24
N VAL A 281 -20.02 6.74 -8.56
CA VAL A 281 -19.18 7.00 -9.73
C VAL A 281 -17.87 6.23 -9.63
N ALA A 282 -17.18 6.27 -8.49
CA ALA A 282 -15.91 5.58 -8.29
C ALA A 282 -16.05 4.07 -8.34
N LEU A 283 -17.11 3.49 -7.77
CA LEU A 283 -17.40 2.05 -7.84
C LEU A 283 -17.67 1.61 -9.28
N TRP A 284 -18.44 2.41 -10.05
CA TRP A 284 -18.66 2.14 -11.47
C TRP A 284 -17.35 2.21 -12.27
N LEU A 285 -16.54 3.25 -12.08
CA LEU A 285 -15.22 3.38 -12.73
C LEU A 285 -14.30 2.22 -12.35
N ALA A 286 -14.25 1.84 -11.07
CA ALA A 286 -13.43 0.72 -10.59
C ALA A 286 -13.85 -0.62 -11.26
N ALA A 287 -15.15 -0.83 -11.46
CA ALA A 287 -15.66 -2.00 -12.17
C ALA A 287 -15.32 -1.97 -13.66
N VAL A 288 -15.35 -0.79 -14.30
CA VAL A 288 -14.92 -0.61 -15.70
C VAL A 288 -13.42 -0.86 -15.85
N LEU A 289 -12.60 -0.36 -14.93
CA LEU A 289 -11.14 -0.54 -14.95
C LEU A 289 -10.75 -2.02 -14.88
N VAL A 290 -11.41 -2.81 -14.03
CA VAL A 290 -11.15 -4.27 -13.97
C VAL A 290 -11.49 -4.94 -15.30
N ARG A 291 -12.62 -4.57 -15.95
CA ARG A 291 -12.97 -5.10 -17.29
C ARG A 291 -11.98 -4.70 -18.38
N ARG A 292 -11.17 -3.65 -18.13
CA ARG A 292 -10.10 -3.17 -19.03
C ARG A 292 -8.72 -3.69 -18.66
N ASP A 293 -8.62 -4.64 -17.74
CA ASP A 293 -7.37 -5.20 -17.23
C ASP A 293 -6.45 -4.16 -16.58
N GLU A 294 -7.07 -3.21 -15.84
CA GLU A 294 -6.39 -2.18 -15.06
C GLU A 294 -6.62 -2.36 -13.54
N PRO A 295 -6.22 -3.54 -12.97
CA PRO A 295 -6.57 -3.88 -11.59
C PRO A 295 -5.88 -2.98 -10.55
N LEU A 296 -4.64 -2.53 -10.81
CA LEU A 296 -3.95 -1.63 -9.90
C LEU A 296 -4.66 -0.27 -9.80
N LEU A 297 -5.02 0.33 -10.94
CA LEU A 297 -5.71 1.61 -10.95
C LEU A 297 -7.09 1.49 -10.31
N SER A 298 -7.77 0.35 -10.49
CA SER A 298 -9.06 0.07 -9.85
C SER A 298 -8.98 0.05 -8.34
N VAL A 299 -8.04 -0.71 -7.74
CA VAL A 299 -7.91 -0.77 -6.27
C VAL A 299 -7.39 0.55 -5.70
N THR A 300 -6.51 1.24 -6.40
CA THR A 300 -6.00 2.56 -6.03
C THR A 300 -7.14 3.58 -5.95
N LEU A 301 -8.01 3.61 -6.96
CA LEU A 301 -9.20 4.46 -6.96
C LEU A 301 -10.08 4.17 -5.74
N GLY A 302 -10.27 2.89 -5.38
CA GLY A 302 -11.01 2.52 -4.18
C GLY A 302 -10.40 3.08 -2.90
N GLY A 303 -9.09 2.97 -2.74
CA GLY A 303 -8.39 3.51 -1.58
C GLY A 303 -8.47 5.04 -1.47
N LEU A 304 -8.27 5.75 -2.58
CA LEU A 304 -8.44 7.20 -2.63
C LEU A 304 -9.87 7.63 -2.33
N THR A 305 -10.86 6.91 -2.87
CA THR A 305 -12.28 7.19 -2.59
C THR A 305 -12.62 6.98 -1.12
N ALA A 306 -12.14 5.87 -0.54
CA ALA A 306 -12.34 5.59 0.88
C ALA A 306 -11.79 6.71 1.79
N CYS A 307 -10.64 7.30 1.42
CA CYS A 307 -10.12 8.49 2.11
C CYS A 307 -11.01 9.71 1.90
N ALA A 308 -11.43 9.96 0.67
CA ALA A 308 -12.21 11.15 0.34
C ALA A 308 -13.58 11.18 1.01
N VAL A 309 -14.31 10.03 1.02
CA VAL A 309 -15.69 9.97 1.54
C VAL A 309 -15.76 9.76 3.04
N SER A 310 -14.66 9.41 3.70
CA SER A 310 -14.59 9.29 5.17
C SER A 310 -15.02 10.60 5.83
N PRO A 311 -15.71 10.56 6.97
CA PRO A 311 -16.06 11.79 7.70
C PRO A 311 -14.83 12.58 8.15
N TYR A 312 -13.72 11.90 8.42
CA TYR A 312 -12.44 12.51 8.75
C TYR A 312 -11.30 11.74 8.07
N SER A 313 -10.40 12.44 7.43
CA SER A 313 -9.24 11.84 6.75
C SER A 313 -7.99 12.69 6.93
N TRP A 314 -7.06 12.20 7.73
CA TRP A 314 -5.75 12.81 7.91
C TRP A 314 -4.89 12.64 6.65
N GLY A 315 -3.87 13.48 6.48
CA GLY A 315 -2.93 13.37 5.36
C GLY A 315 -2.34 11.97 5.21
N HIS A 316 -1.94 11.35 6.32
CA HIS A 316 -1.38 10.00 6.33
C HIS A 316 -2.35 8.87 5.92
N HIS A 317 -3.65 9.12 5.75
CA HIS A 317 -4.57 8.16 5.16
C HIS A 317 -4.36 8.02 3.65
N TRP A 318 -3.85 9.05 2.99
CA TRP A 318 -3.72 9.15 1.54
C TRP A 318 -2.49 8.43 0.96
N VAL A 319 -1.93 7.45 1.67
CA VAL A 319 -0.85 6.59 1.17
C VAL A 319 -1.17 5.92 -0.18
N TRP A 320 -2.45 5.90 -0.56
CA TRP A 320 -2.93 5.41 -1.86
C TRP A 320 -2.43 6.21 -3.06
N PHE A 321 -1.83 7.37 -2.86
CA PHE A 321 -1.09 8.06 -3.91
C PHE A 321 0.18 7.31 -4.34
N VAL A 322 0.73 6.43 -3.50
CA VAL A 322 1.91 5.61 -3.85
C VAL A 322 1.60 4.64 -5.00
N PRO A 323 0.59 3.77 -4.95
CA PRO A 323 0.25 2.92 -6.09
C PRO A 323 -0.25 3.72 -7.31
N LEU A 324 -0.84 4.92 -7.13
CA LEU A 324 -1.13 5.83 -8.24
C LEU A 324 0.16 6.32 -8.91
N LEU A 325 1.17 6.70 -8.13
CA LEU A 325 2.47 7.12 -8.65
C LEU A 325 3.15 5.99 -9.43
N VAL A 326 3.13 4.75 -8.90
CA VAL A 326 3.63 3.56 -9.62
C VAL A 326 2.90 3.40 -10.96
N TYR A 327 1.58 3.57 -10.98
CA TYR A 327 0.79 3.51 -12.21
C TYR A 327 1.19 4.61 -13.21
N LEU A 328 1.34 5.86 -12.76
CA LEU A 328 1.76 6.96 -13.62
C LEU A 328 3.17 6.76 -14.18
N ILE A 329 4.12 6.26 -13.39
CA ILE A 329 5.47 5.91 -13.84
C ILE A 329 5.39 4.78 -14.88
N HIS A 330 4.56 3.77 -14.68
CA HIS A 330 4.32 2.74 -15.69
C HIS A 330 3.83 3.34 -17.00
N ARG A 331 2.85 4.23 -16.97
CA ARG A 331 2.34 4.92 -18.15
C ARG A 331 3.41 5.81 -18.82
N ALA A 332 4.26 6.45 -18.02
CA ALA A 332 5.35 7.29 -18.47
C ALA A 332 6.44 6.50 -19.23
N GLN A 333 6.68 5.26 -18.86
CA GLN A 333 7.57 4.37 -19.60
C GLN A 333 7.03 4.01 -21.00
N LEU A 334 5.72 3.99 -21.16
CA LEU A 334 5.07 3.73 -22.45
C LEU A 334 4.92 5.01 -23.28
N GLN A 335 4.63 6.13 -22.64
CA GLN A 335 4.38 7.43 -23.27
C GLN A 335 4.95 8.55 -22.40
N HIS A 336 6.00 9.25 -22.86
CA HIS A 336 6.75 10.24 -22.09
C HIS A 336 5.93 11.36 -21.44
N ARG A 337 4.82 11.76 -22.06
CA ARG A 337 3.93 12.80 -21.49
C ARG A 337 3.44 12.49 -20.07
N TRP A 338 3.36 11.22 -19.68
CA TRP A 338 2.91 10.84 -18.35
C TRP A 338 3.94 11.12 -17.25
N TRP A 339 5.21 11.43 -17.62
CA TRP A 339 6.19 11.92 -16.64
C TRP A 339 5.76 13.24 -16.01
N PHE A 340 5.08 14.13 -16.77
CA PHE A 340 4.52 15.36 -16.20
C PHE A 340 3.45 15.07 -15.14
N ALA A 341 2.57 14.12 -15.38
CA ALA A 341 1.56 13.73 -14.40
C ALA A 341 2.18 13.07 -13.16
N ALA A 342 3.20 12.22 -13.35
CA ALA A 342 3.93 11.61 -12.23
C ALA A 342 4.68 12.66 -11.41
N ALA A 343 5.37 13.59 -12.05
CA ALA A 343 6.08 14.68 -11.37
C ALA A 343 5.10 15.64 -10.67
N ALA A 344 4.01 16.03 -11.34
CA ALA A 344 2.99 16.89 -10.76
C ALA A 344 2.36 16.27 -9.51
N LEU A 345 2.00 14.98 -9.57
CA LEU A 345 1.50 14.25 -8.41
C LEU A 345 2.56 14.22 -7.29
N TYR A 346 3.80 13.82 -7.61
CA TYR A 346 4.88 13.68 -6.63
C TYR A 346 5.17 15.00 -5.92
N LEU A 347 5.24 16.11 -6.67
CA LEU A 347 5.44 17.45 -6.11
C LEU A 347 4.22 17.92 -5.32
N ALA A 348 3.02 17.62 -5.80
CA ALA A 348 1.79 18.02 -5.13
C ALA A 348 1.54 17.28 -3.81
N ILE A 349 1.99 16.06 -3.63
CA ILE A 349 1.89 15.31 -2.36
C ILE A 349 3.15 15.41 -1.50
N GLY A 350 4.15 16.21 -1.88
CA GLY A 350 5.41 16.33 -1.19
C GLY A 350 5.31 16.98 0.19
N GLY A 351 6.12 16.54 1.12
CA GLY A 351 6.24 17.13 2.45
C GLY A 351 7.17 18.33 2.44
N TRP A 352 6.77 19.42 1.81
CA TRP A 352 7.53 20.64 1.78
C TRP A 352 7.65 21.28 3.16
N THR A 353 8.80 21.88 3.47
CA THR A 353 8.96 22.63 4.71
C THR A 353 8.08 23.85 4.70
N TYR A 354 7.48 24.07 5.85
CA TYR A 354 6.51 25.07 5.91
C TYR A 354 6.44 25.75 7.28
N THR A 355 6.70 27.03 7.27
CA THR A 355 6.67 27.92 8.44
C THR A 355 5.38 28.71 8.53
N TYR A 356 4.24 28.06 8.30
CA TYR A 356 3.02 28.81 8.07
C TYR A 356 2.28 29.32 9.29
N ALA A 357 2.17 28.53 10.28
CA ALA A 357 1.61 28.96 11.54
C ALA A 357 2.35 28.30 12.67
N PRO A 358 2.86 29.04 13.63
CA PRO A 358 3.60 28.44 14.75
C PRO A 358 2.76 27.54 15.64
N THR A 359 1.45 27.41 15.36
CA THR A 359 0.50 26.67 16.19
C THR A 359 -0.14 25.47 15.52
N TRP A 360 0.15 25.16 14.23
CA TRP A 360 -0.56 24.13 13.52
C TRP A 360 0.36 23.10 12.91
N ILE A 361 -0.02 21.83 13.07
CA ILE A 361 0.58 20.72 12.38
C ILE A 361 0.43 20.96 10.88
N SER A 362 1.54 21.01 10.16
CA SER A 362 1.53 21.04 8.72
C SER A 362 1.01 19.68 8.22
N VAL A 363 -0.19 19.69 7.68
CA VAL A 363 -0.79 18.52 7.08
C VAL A 363 -1.07 18.85 5.63
N GLY A 364 -0.31 18.23 4.77
CA GLY A 364 -0.43 18.43 3.34
C GLY A 364 0.60 19.37 2.77
N THR A 365 0.58 19.45 1.50
CA THR A 365 1.66 19.81 0.64
C THR A 365 1.97 21.24 0.50
N PHE A 366 1.00 22.03 0.45
CA PHE A 366 1.15 23.44 0.22
C PHE A 366 0.38 24.17 1.29
N LEU A 367 1.01 24.32 2.37
CA LEU A 367 0.62 25.37 3.20
C LEU A 367 1.11 26.66 2.54
N LEU A 368 0.47 27.03 1.49
CA LEU A 368 0.64 28.34 0.92
C LEU A 368 0.16 29.35 1.95
N PRO A 369 0.81 30.50 2.06
CA PRO A 369 0.39 31.52 3.00
C PRO A 369 -1.12 31.79 2.88
N PRO A 370 -1.87 31.98 3.98
CA PRO A 370 -3.31 32.21 3.93
C PRO A 370 -3.74 33.42 3.10
N ARG A 371 -2.79 34.24 2.69
CA ARG A 371 -3.00 35.38 1.84
C ARG A 371 -3.02 35.10 0.34
N TRP A 372 -2.81 33.86 -0.06
CA TRP A 372 -2.87 33.49 -1.47
C TRP A 372 -4.33 33.33 -1.91
N PRO A 373 -4.72 33.82 -3.09
CA PRO A 373 -6.12 33.80 -3.55
C PRO A 373 -6.74 32.41 -3.67
N LEU A 374 -5.91 31.35 -3.72
CA LEU A 374 -6.34 29.96 -3.85
C LEU A 374 -6.11 29.15 -2.57
N SER A 375 -5.84 29.78 -1.43
CA SER A 375 -5.53 29.07 -0.17
C SER A 375 -6.61 28.08 0.23
N ASP A 376 -7.89 28.46 0.11
CA ASP A 376 -9.03 27.61 0.47
C ASP A 376 -9.20 26.37 -0.42
N VAL A 377 -8.71 26.45 -1.66
CA VAL A 377 -8.67 25.29 -2.57
C VAL A 377 -7.45 24.42 -2.26
N LEU A 378 -6.28 25.06 -2.07
CA LEU A 378 -5.02 24.37 -1.89
C LEU A 378 -4.88 23.68 -0.54
N ILE A 379 -5.57 24.16 0.49
CA ILE A 379 -5.67 23.45 1.78
C ILE A 379 -6.34 22.08 1.61
N ASN A 380 -7.13 21.89 0.55
CA ASN A 380 -7.83 20.65 0.23
C ASN A 380 -7.15 19.87 -0.90
N ILE A 381 -5.82 19.98 -1.05
CA ILE A 381 -5.08 19.48 -2.21
C ILE A 381 -5.32 17.98 -2.48
N TYR A 382 -5.51 17.15 -1.45
CA TYR A 382 -5.72 15.72 -1.67
C TYR A 382 -7.11 15.43 -2.25
N VAL A 383 -8.12 16.18 -1.85
CA VAL A 383 -9.45 16.10 -2.47
C VAL A 383 -9.38 16.58 -3.94
N VAL A 384 -8.64 17.66 -4.22
CA VAL A 384 -8.42 18.15 -5.59
C VAL A 384 -7.72 17.09 -6.45
N LEU A 385 -6.65 16.46 -5.95
CA LEU A 385 -5.94 15.39 -6.64
C LEU A 385 -6.81 14.14 -6.86
N TYR A 386 -7.66 13.82 -5.89
CA TYR A 386 -8.65 12.75 -6.04
C TYR A 386 -9.64 13.04 -7.17
N LEU A 387 -10.22 14.24 -7.20
CA LEU A 387 -11.14 14.64 -8.26
C LEU A 387 -10.45 14.67 -9.63
N ALA A 388 -9.21 15.19 -9.70
CA ALA A 388 -8.40 15.15 -10.91
C ALA A 388 -8.13 13.70 -11.37
N THR A 389 -7.90 12.78 -10.43
CA THR A 389 -7.73 11.34 -10.71
C THR A 389 -9.01 10.73 -11.28
N LEU A 390 -10.18 11.04 -10.71
CA LEU A 390 -11.47 10.60 -11.25
C LEU A 390 -11.69 11.07 -12.69
N VAL A 391 -11.45 12.37 -12.95
CA VAL A 391 -11.56 12.95 -14.29
C VAL A 391 -10.56 12.29 -15.24
N GLY A 392 -9.30 12.13 -14.82
CA GLY A 392 -8.26 11.47 -15.61
C GLY A 392 -8.64 10.04 -15.98
N ILE A 393 -9.21 9.27 -15.04
CA ILE A 393 -9.71 7.91 -15.30
C ILE A 393 -10.89 7.95 -16.28
N ALA A 394 -11.84 8.87 -16.12
CA ALA A 394 -12.98 9.00 -17.04
C ALA A 394 -12.51 9.33 -18.47
N ILE A 395 -11.53 10.22 -18.63
CA ILE A 395 -10.90 10.54 -19.93
C ILE A 395 -10.19 9.30 -20.50
N LEU A 396 -9.40 8.59 -19.69
CA LEU A 396 -8.71 7.36 -20.09
C LEU A 396 -9.69 6.30 -20.60
N ILE A 397 -10.84 6.17 -19.94
CA ILE A 397 -11.90 5.25 -20.34
C ILE A 397 -12.53 5.68 -21.67
N ARG A 398 -12.82 6.97 -21.88
CA ARG A 398 -13.44 7.51 -23.10
C ARG A 398 -12.52 7.46 -24.29
N SER A 399 -11.24 7.75 -24.11
CA SER A 399 -10.24 7.81 -25.22
C SER A 399 -9.96 6.45 -25.88
N GLY A 400 -10.59 5.36 -25.41
CA GLY A 400 -10.39 4.05 -25.98
C GLY A 400 -8.94 3.55 -25.89
N ALA A 401 -8.15 4.11 -24.96
CA ALA A 401 -6.75 3.75 -24.79
C ALA A 401 -6.58 2.23 -24.91
N PRO A 402 -5.65 1.75 -25.73
CA PRO A 402 -5.58 0.35 -26.11
C PRO A 402 -5.55 -0.54 -24.88
N ARG A 403 -6.37 -1.60 -24.90
CA ARG A 403 -6.26 -2.70 -23.96
C ARG A 403 -4.78 -3.05 -23.85
N ARG A 404 -4.32 -3.38 -22.67
CA ARG A 404 -2.98 -3.91 -22.42
C ARG A 404 -2.64 -4.88 -23.57
N GLN A 405 -1.75 -4.50 -24.50
CA GLN A 405 -1.23 -5.47 -25.44
C GLN A 405 -0.47 -6.51 -24.62
N PRO A 406 -0.75 -7.81 -24.78
CA PRO A 406 0.12 -8.83 -24.22
C PRO A 406 1.54 -8.48 -24.69
N ALA A 407 2.52 -8.58 -23.79
CA ALA A 407 3.92 -8.32 -24.14
C ALA A 407 4.24 -9.08 -25.43
N PRO A 408 4.94 -8.46 -26.41
CA PRO A 408 5.29 -9.12 -27.65
C PRO A 408 5.86 -10.49 -27.29
N THR A 409 5.24 -11.53 -27.78
CA THR A 409 5.82 -12.87 -27.72
C THR A 409 7.14 -12.76 -28.47
N GLU A 410 8.27 -12.89 -27.78
CA GLU A 410 9.53 -13.12 -28.48
C GLU A 410 9.26 -14.19 -29.53
N PRO A 411 9.68 -13.97 -30.79
CA PRO A 411 9.47 -14.96 -31.82
C PRO A 411 10.03 -16.29 -31.28
N VAL A 412 9.18 -17.29 -31.22
CA VAL A 412 9.63 -18.66 -30.97
C VAL A 412 10.64 -18.91 -32.07
N ILE A 413 11.93 -18.92 -31.72
CA ILE A 413 12.96 -19.42 -32.65
C ILE A 413 12.50 -20.85 -32.90
N ALA A 414 11.93 -21.07 -34.11
CA ALA A 414 11.56 -22.38 -34.54
C ALA A 414 12.85 -23.17 -34.55
N VAL A 415 12.98 -24.11 -33.62
CA VAL A 415 14.04 -25.11 -33.69
C VAL A 415 13.78 -25.80 -35.01
N PRO A 416 14.74 -25.76 -35.98
CA PRO A 416 14.56 -26.47 -37.22
C PRO A 416 14.25 -27.92 -36.90
N PRO A 417 13.34 -28.58 -37.61
CA PRO A 417 13.07 -30.00 -37.42
C PRO A 417 14.41 -30.73 -37.52
N ALA A 418 14.69 -31.62 -36.54
CA ALA A 418 15.86 -32.46 -36.56
C ALA A 418 15.91 -33.10 -37.97
N ALA A 419 17.02 -32.87 -38.68
CA ALA A 419 17.23 -33.50 -39.99
C ALA A 419 16.99 -35.00 -39.81
N GLU A 420 16.07 -35.56 -40.61
CA GLU A 420 15.89 -37.00 -40.69
C GLU A 420 17.26 -37.61 -40.95
N ALA A 421 17.69 -38.45 -40.00
CA ALA A 421 18.93 -39.19 -40.10
C ALA A 421 18.83 -40.08 -41.34
N ASP A 422 19.63 -39.77 -42.34
CA ASP A 422 19.77 -40.54 -43.56
C ASP A 422 20.22 -41.97 -43.23
N SER A 423 19.32 -42.92 -43.44
CA SER A 423 19.45 -44.35 -43.06
C SER A 423 20.40 -45.12 -43.98
N ARG A 424 21.50 -44.54 -44.48
CA ARG A 424 22.40 -45.17 -45.45
C ARG A 424 23.79 -45.49 -44.96
N PHE A 425 24.01 -45.71 -43.70
CA PHE A 425 25.26 -46.29 -43.17
C PHE A 425 24.99 -47.33 -42.12
N THR A 426 24.61 -48.54 -42.58
CA THR A 426 24.72 -49.77 -41.82
C THR A 426 25.91 -50.54 -42.37
N GLU A 427 27.10 -50.30 -41.88
CA GLU A 427 28.20 -51.27 -41.91
C GLU A 427 28.60 -51.62 -40.49
N PRO A 428 28.75 -52.91 -40.14
CA PRO A 428 29.08 -53.36 -38.79
C PRO A 428 30.58 -53.22 -38.54
N LEU A 429 30.97 -52.42 -37.59
CA LEU A 429 32.33 -52.33 -37.09
C LEU A 429 32.71 -53.63 -36.37
N VAL A 430 33.60 -54.35 -36.98
CA VAL A 430 34.28 -55.53 -36.43
C VAL A 430 35.25 -55.08 -35.35
N VAL A 431 35.04 -55.51 -34.09
CA VAL A 431 35.93 -55.27 -32.98
C VAL A 431 36.91 -56.44 -32.89
N PRO A 432 38.24 -56.23 -32.92
CA PRO A 432 39.20 -57.30 -32.70
C PRO A 432 39.37 -57.57 -31.20
N HIS A 433 39.12 -58.82 -30.82
CA HIS A 433 39.48 -59.38 -29.50
C HIS A 433 41.00 -59.32 -29.31
N ARG A 434 41.48 -58.74 -28.24
CA ARG A 434 42.79 -59.06 -27.63
C ARG A 434 42.61 -59.74 -26.30
N ARG A 435 43.15 -60.95 -26.23
CA ARG A 435 43.31 -61.77 -25.04
C ARG A 435 44.49 -61.29 -24.18
N GLY A 436 44.30 -61.45 -22.89
CA GLY A 436 45.35 -62.03 -22.01
C GLY A 436 46.12 -61.03 -21.11
N GLY A 437 46.11 -61.37 -19.84
CA GLY A 437 47.09 -60.89 -18.88
C GLY A 437 46.61 -60.84 -17.44
N VAL A 438 46.70 -61.98 -16.76
CA VAL A 438 46.55 -62.23 -15.31
C VAL A 438 47.73 -61.63 -14.54
N ALA A 439 47.53 -61.05 -13.35
CA ALA A 439 48.33 -61.14 -12.10
C ALA A 439 47.82 -60.01 -11.16
N ASP A 440 47.12 -60.27 -10.10
CA ASP A 440 47.47 -60.91 -8.79
C ASP A 440 48.20 -59.96 -7.82
N ARG A 441 47.68 -59.95 -6.60
CA ARG A 441 48.28 -59.56 -5.30
C ARG A 441 48.00 -58.10 -4.84
N ALA A 442 47.32 -57.95 -3.77
CA ALA A 442 47.42 -58.23 -2.35
C ALA A 442 47.05 -56.96 -1.53
N HIS A 443 46.08 -57.12 -0.65
CA HIS A 443 45.87 -56.34 0.60
C HIS A 443 47.02 -56.59 1.57
N PRO A 444 47.21 -55.92 2.72
CA PRO A 444 46.22 -55.33 3.64
C PRO A 444 46.71 -54.10 4.48
N GLY A 445 45.85 -53.70 5.45
CA GLY A 445 46.21 -52.92 6.67
C GLY A 445 45.42 -51.60 6.76
N ASP A 446 44.33 -51.44 7.40
CA ASP A 446 44.01 -51.37 8.83
C ASP A 446 44.87 -50.36 9.60
N ASP A 447 44.19 -49.29 10.07
CA ASP A 447 44.26 -48.80 11.44
C ASP A 447 43.44 -47.49 11.64
N ARG A 448 42.43 -47.60 12.47
CA ARG A 448 41.99 -46.54 13.36
C ARG A 448 42.88 -46.54 14.62
N PRO A 449 42.90 -45.60 15.59
CA PRO A 449 41.81 -44.72 16.04
C PRO A 449 42.22 -43.36 16.70
N ALA A 450 41.23 -42.78 17.40
CA ALA A 450 41.21 -41.91 18.60
C ALA A 450 41.25 -40.38 18.36
N ARG A 451 40.20 -39.66 18.69
CA ARG A 451 39.67 -39.06 19.93
C ARG A 451 40.65 -38.15 20.70
N VAL A 452 40.01 -37.07 21.22
CA VAL A 452 40.36 -36.12 22.30
C VAL A 452 40.86 -34.79 21.75
N ASP A 453 40.31 -33.55 22.02
CA ASP A 453 39.39 -33.07 23.08
C ASP A 453 38.40 -32.05 22.52
#